data_ff0d28e9507093e584fcfa8978714d5f
#
_entry.id   ff0d28e9507093e584fcfa8978714d5f
#
_cell.length_a   1.000
_cell.length_b   1.000
_cell.length_c   1.000
_cell.angle_alpha   90.00
_cell.angle_beta   90.00
_cell.angle_gamma   90.00
#
_symmetry.space_group_name_H-M   'P 1'
#
loop_
_entity.id
_entity.type
_entity.pdbx_description
1 polymer ?
#
loop_
_entity_poly.entity_id
_entity_poly.type
_entity_poly.pdbx_seq_one_letter_code
_entity_poly.pdbx_strand_id
1 'polypeptide(L)'
;MVIIGNFKVSKGYETWKQAFLDNHGMREKHGIKVLAFGKNETDSDHVYTVIDVPSLEIMQNLMKEPEMIKLRENAGVISETQEMVTIQE
;
A
#
# COMPACT_ATOMS: atom_id res chain seq x y z
N MET A 1 4.13 11.71 -9.00
CA MET A 1 3.29 12.06 -7.82
C MET A 1 3.60 11.09 -6.69
N VAL A 2 3.91 11.59 -5.53
CA VAL A 2 4.22 10.76 -4.36
C VAL A 2 2.99 10.65 -3.46
N ILE A 3 2.69 9.42 -3.05
CA ILE A 3 1.60 9.13 -2.13
C ILE A 3 2.19 8.57 -0.84
N ILE A 4 1.87 9.22 0.27
CA ILE A 4 2.25 8.76 1.59
C ILE A 4 1.00 8.18 2.23
N GLY A 5 1.02 6.90 2.52
CA GLY A 5 -0.14 6.20 3.05
C GLY A 5 0.15 5.48 4.35
N ASN A 6 -0.88 5.24 5.13
CA ASN A 6 -0.80 4.40 6.31
C ASN A 6 -2.12 3.67 6.52
N PHE A 7 -2.04 2.55 7.20
CA PHE A 7 -3.20 1.72 7.52
C PHE A 7 -2.82 0.71 8.60
N LYS A 8 -3.83 0.14 9.23
CA LYS A 8 -3.63 -0.93 10.20
C LYS A 8 -3.78 -2.30 9.54
N VAL A 9 -3.08 -3.29 10.09
CA VAL A 9 -3.16 -4.67 9.61
C VAL A 9 -3.60 -5.60 10.75
N SER A 10 -4.39 -6.61 10.40
CA SER A 10 -4.95 -7.57 11.37
C SER A 10 -4.16 -8.88 11.48
N LYS A 11 -3.25 -9.12 10.55
CA LYS A 11 -2.48 -10.38 10.49
C LYS A 11 -0.99 -10.20 10.79
N GLY A 12 -0.61 -9.03 11.29
CA GLY A 12 0.76 -8.68 11.60
C GLY A 12 1.53 -8.11 10.43
N TYR A 13 2.60 -7.38 10.76
CA TYR A 13 3.43 -6.70 9.75
C TYR A 13 4.11 -7.68 8.79
N GLU A 14 4.65 -8.78 9.28
CA GLU A 14 5.40 -9.71 8.42
C GLU A 14 4.50 -10.36 7.36
N THR A 15 3.26 -10.69 7.71
CA THR A 15 2.29 -11.23 6.76
C THR A 15 2.00 -10.19 5.67
N TRP A 16 1.75 -8.95 6.06
CA TRP A 16 1.53 -7.87 5.10
C TRP A 16 2.76 -7.63 4.22
N LYS A 17 3.93 -7.55 4.83
CA LYS A 17 5.19 -7.31 4.12
C LYS A 17 5.44 -8.35 3.04
N GLN A 18 5.24 -9.63 3.36
CA GLN A 18 5.45 -10.71 2.40
C GLN A 18 4.49 -10.56 1.20
N ALA A 19 3.22 -10.30 1.46
CA ALA A 19 2.24 -10.09 0.40
C ALA A 19 2.58 -8.86 -0.44
N PHE A 20 3.03 -7.79 0.20
CA PHE A 20 3.43 -6.56 -0.48
C PHE A 20 4.62 -6.79 -1.41
N LEU A 21 5.64 -7.50 -0.95
CA LEU A 21 6.82 -7.81 -1.76
C LEU A 21 6.48 -8.77 -2.90
N ASP A 22 5.63 -9.76 -2.65
CA ASP A 22 5.22 -10.72 -3.68
C ASP A 22 4.45 -10.04 -4.82
N ASN A 23 3.85 -8.88 -4.56
CA ASN A 23 3.09 -8.14 -5.54
C ASN A 23 3.90 -7.09 -6.31
N HIS A 24 5.20 -7.16 -6.23
CA HIS A 24 6.13 -6.22 -6.88
C HIS A 24 5.90 -6.11 -8.39
N GLY A 25 5.70 -7.23 -9.07
CA GLY A 25 5.54 -7.26 -10.53
C GLY A 25 4.33 -6.46 -11.01
N MET A 26 3.23 -6.48 -10.27
CA MET A 26 2.04 -5.70 -10.62
C MET A 26 2.29 -4.20 -10.48
N ARG A 27 2.97 -3.78 -9.42
CA ARG A 27 3.32 -2.37 -9.24
C ARG A 27 4.23 -1.89 -10.36
N GLU A 28 5.24 -2.68 -10.72
CA GLU A 28 6.17 -2.36 -11.79
C GLU A 28 5.44 -2.21 -13.13
N LYS A 29 4.49 -3.11 -13.41
CA LYS A 29 3.66 -3.07 -14.61
C LYS A 29 2.88 -1.76 -14.75
N HIS A 30 2.44 -1.19 -13.64
CA HIS A 30 1.68 0.06 -13.62
C HIS A 30 2.55 1.29 -13.41
N GLY A 31 3.87 1.15 -13.43
CA GLY A 31 4.79 2.27 -13.27
C GLY A 31 4.87 2.82 -11.84
N ILE A 32 4.48 2.02 -10.86
CA ILE A 32 4.50 2.40 -9.45
C ILE A 32 5.83 2.01 -8.83
N LYS A 33 6.50 2.98 -8.21
CA LYS A 33 7.78 2.77 -7.52
C LYS A 33 7.58 2.88 -6.01
N VAL A 34 8.11 1.92 -5.27
CA VAL A 34 8.10 1.96 -3.80
C VAL A 34 9.34 2.71 -3.36
N LEU A 35 9.16 3.84 -2.69
CA LEU A 35 10.26 4.66 -2.18
C LEU A 35 10.65 4.24 -0.77
N ALA A 36 9.67 3.90 0.07
CA ALA A 36 9.91 3.43 1.43
C ALA A 36 8.67 2.73 1.96
N PHE A 37 8.86 1.85 2.93
CA PHE A 37 7.76 1.26 3.68
C PHE A 37 8.29 0.76 5.02
N GLY A 38 7.39 0.61 5.97
CA GLY A 38 7.76 0.12 7.29
C GLY A 38 6.59 0.14 8.24
N LYS A 39 6.85 -0.22 9.48
CA LYS A 39 5.87 -0.21 10.55
C LYS A 39 6.16 0.92 11.52
N ASN A 40 5.13 1.34 12.25
CA ASN A 40 5.27 2.34 13.30
C ASN A 40 6.20 1.79 14.39
N GLU A 41 7.07 2.65 14.93
CA GLU A 41 8.05 2.25 15.94
C GLU A 41 7.38 1.72 17.22
N THR A 42 6.22 2.26 17.58
CA THR A 42 5.52 1.89 18.80
C THR A 42 4.28 1.03 18.59
N ASP A 43 3.82 0.87 17.34
CA ASP A 43 2.66 0.07 16.99
C ASP A 43 2.99 -0.76 15.74
N SER A 44 3.36 -2.02 15.94
CA SER A 44 3.80 -2.90 14.85
C SER A 44 2.68 -3.29 13.88
N ASP A 45 1.42 -3.02 14.21
CA ASP A 45 0.29 -3.26 13.32
C ASP A 45 -0.08 -2.03 12.48
N HIS A 46 0.63 -0.93 12.66
CA HIS A 46 0.42 0.29 11.89
C HIS A 46 1.51 0.43 10.84
N VAL A 47 1.13 0.30 9.57
CA VAL A 47 2.04 0.25 8.42
C VAL A 47 2.02 1.57 7.66
N TYR A 48 3.19 1.99 7.19
CA TYR A 48 3.37 3.18 6.38
C TYR A 48 4.00 2.80 5.05
N THR A 49 3.54 3.44 3.97
CA THR A 49 4.12 3.28 2.63
C THR A 49 4.34 4.64 2.00
N VAL A 50 5.42 4.76 1.23
CA VAL A 50 5.70 5.93 0.41
C VAL A 50 5.94 5.41 -1.00
N ILE A 51 5.07 5.79 -1.93
CA ILE A 51 5.14 5.31 -3.31
C ILE A 51 5.10 6.48 -4.29
N ASP A 52 5.73 6.28 -5.44
CA ASP A 52 5.69 7.22 -6.55
C ASP A 52 4.83 6.60 -7.65
N VAL A 53 3.78 7.30 -8.06
CA VAL A 53 2.83 6.81 -9.06
C VAL A 53 2.76 7.77 -10.25
N PRO A 54 2.46 7.26 -11.48
CA PRO A 54 2.35 8.11 -12.66
C PRO A 54 1.21 9.13 -12.56
N SER A 55 0.08 8.74 -11.96
CA SER A 55 -1.05 9.63 -11.73
C SER A 55 -1.94 9.08 -10.63
N LEU A 56 -2.70 9.99 -10.01
CA LEU A 56 -3.68 9.58 -8.99
C LEU A 56 -4.78 8.70 -9.60
N GLU A 57 -5.16 8.96 -10.85
CA GLU A 57 -6.17 8.16 -11.55
C GLU A 57 -5.75 6.70 -11.69
N ILE A 58 -4.50 6.43 -12.07
CA ILE A 58 -3.98 5.07 -12.16
C ILE A 58 -4.09 4.36 -10.81
N MET A 59 -3.73 5.04 -9.74
CA MET A 59 -3.81 4.49 -8.39
C MET A 59 -5.24 4.20 -7.97
N GLN A 60 -6.15 5.14 -8.23
CA GLN A 60 -7.57 4.97 -7.89
C GLN A 60 -8.18 3.79 -8.66
N ASN A 61 -7.88 3.66 -9.95
CA ASN A 61 -8.37 2.55 -10.76
C ASN A 61 -7.83 1.22 -10.28
N LEU A 62 -6.54 1.16 -9.95
CA LEU A 62 -5.92 -0.05 -9.44
C LEU A 62 -6.56 -0.50 -8.13
N MET A 63 -6.83 0.43 -7.23
CA MET A 63 -7.42 0.13 -5.92
C MET A 63 -8.87 -0.35 -6.00
N LYS A 64 -9.55 -0.12 -7.13
CA LYS A 64 -10.91 -0.59 -7.38
C LYS A 64 -10.96 -1.98 -8.00
N GLU A 65 -9.84 -2.51 -8.47
CA GLU A 65 -9.81 -3.83 -9.09
C GLU A 65 -10.10 -4.92 -8.05
N PRO A 66 -11.00 -5.89 -8.37
CA PRO A 66 -11.34 -6.97 -7.43
C PRO A 66 -10.13 -7.75 -6.94
N GLU A 67 -9.16 -7.99 -7.81
CA GLU A 67 -7.92 -8.70 -7.44
C GLU A 67 -7.13 -7.94 -6.40
N MET A 68 -7.06 -6.62 -6.51
CA MET A 68 -6.35 -5.77 -5.55
C MET A 68 -7.07 -5.75 -4.21
N ILE A 69 -8.40 -5.64 -4.23
CA ILE A 69 -9.21 -5.66 -3.02
C ILE A 69 -8.99 -6.97 -2.26
N LYS A 70 -9.07 -8.09 -2.98
CA LYS A 70 -8.89 -9.42 -2.41
C LYS A 70 -7.46 -9.61 -1.86
N LEU A 71 -6.47 -9.15 -2.60
CA LEU A 71 -5.08 -9.23 -2.19
C LEU A 71 -4.84 -8.49 -0.88
N ARG A 72 -5.39 -7.31 -0.76
CA ARG A 72 -5.24 -6.49 0.44
C ARG A 72 -5.95 -7.12 1.64
N GLU A 73 -7.14 -7.66 1.44
CA GLU A 73 -7.85 -8.40 2.49
C GLU A 73 -7.04 -9.59 2.98
N ASN A 74 -6.48 -10.37 2.05
CA ASN A 74 -5.66 -11.53 2.39
C ASN A 74 -4.38 -11.14 3.12
N ALA A 75 -3.85 -9.96 2.84
CA ALA A 75 -2.68 -9.42 3.52
C ALA A 75 -2.99 -8.85 4.91
N GLY A 76 -4.27 -8.78 5.26
CA GLY A 76 -4.72 -8.29 6.56
C GLY A 76 -4.94 -6.79 6.65
N VAL A 77 -4.99 -6.08 5.52
CA VAL A 77 -5.22 -4.64 5.51
C VAL A 77 -6.64 -4.33 5.99
N ILE A 78 -6.75 -3.46 6.99
CA ILE A 78 -8.04 -2.97 7.50
C ILE A 78 -8.35 -1.67 6.75
N SER A 79 -9.13 -1.78 5.68
CA SER A 79 -9.36 -0.68 4.73
C SER A 79 -9.93 0.59 5.36
N GLU A 80 -10.78 0.45 6.37
CA GLU A 80 -11.38 1.60 7.06
C GLU A 80 -10.35 2.48 7.77
N THR A 81 -9.16 1.94 8.06
CA THR A 81 -8.10 2.66 8.75
C THR A 81 -7.17 3.40 7.81
N GLN A 82 -7.32 3.20 6.51
CA GLN A 82 -6.40 3.76 5.53
C GLN A 82 -6.50 5.28 5.44
N GLU A 83 -5.35 5.93 5.49
CA GLU A 83 -5.20 7.36 5.26
C GLU A 83 -4.12 7.58 4.20
N MET A 84 -4.34 8.54 3.31
CA MET A 84 -3.40 8.86 2.25
C MET A 84 -3.26 10.36 2.10
N VAL A 85 -2.03 10.78 1.84
CA VAL A 85 -1.71 12.16 1.49
C VAL A 85 -0.92 12.12 0.20
N THR A 86 -1.31 12.95 -0.77
CA THR A 86 -0.56 13.11 -2.01
C THR A 86 0.30 14.35 -1.90
N ILE A 87 1.55 14.25 -2.30
CA ILE A 87 2.45 15.39 -2.35
C ILE A 87 2.97 15.56 -3.76
N GLN A 88 3.12 16.80 -4.15
CA GLN A 88 3.61 17.17 -5.49
C GLN A 88 4.47 18.43 -5.35
N GLU A 89 5.63 18.39 -5.98
CA GLU A 89 6.56 19.50 -5.97
C GLU A 89 6.33 20.50 -7.12
#